data_be5f64d16869c92f00f0edaa115cd977
#
_entry.id   be5f64d16869c92f00f0edaa115cd977
#
_cell.length_a   1.000
_cell.length_b   1.000
_cell.length_c   1.000
_cell.angle_alpha   90.00
_cell.angle_beta   90.00
_cell.angle_gamma   90.00
#
_symmetry.space_group_name_H-M   'P 1'
#
loop_
_entity.id
_entity.type
_entity.pdbx_description
1 polymer ?
#
loop_
_entity_poly.entity_id
_entity_poly.type
_entity_poly.pdbx_seq_one_letter_code
_entity_poly.pdbx_strand_id
1 'polypeptide(L)'
;MLKDAVDLQSIRKVLVTKLRHHGDVLLASPVFSVLKNHAPHVEGDALVYADTAAMLSGNPAVAKVFCIDRAWKAQGWLAQARQEWDLLQRLRSRDYDLLIHLSEHPRGAWLARLLGPRYRVAADYPRVRGWWKASFSHLHPLPRNGRRHVVELNLDALRRIGVQPGEQQRKLCFVPGDEAEREVGR
;
A
#
# COMPACT_ATOMS: atom_id res chain seq x y z
N MET A 1 4.00 -24.18 -6.67
CA MET A 1 4.83 -23.03 -6.31
C MET A 1 4.89 -22.06 -7.48
N LEU A 2 4.72 -20.76 -7.24
CA LEU A 2 4.93 -19.76 -8.28
C LEU A 2 6.42 -19.73 -8.63
N LYS A 3 6.76 -19.76 -9.94
CA LYS A 3 8.16 -19.77 -10.39
C LYS A 3 8.92 -18.49 -10.04
N ASP A 4 8.20 -17.40 -9.73
CA ASP A 4 8.69 -16.06 -9.43
C ASP A 4 8.20 -15.55 -8.06
N ALA A 5 8.00 -16.46 -7.10
CA ALA A 5 7.68 -16.10 -5.72
C ALA A 5 8.82 -15.28 -5.10
N VAL A 6 8.43 -14.29 -4.28
CA VAL A 6 9.39 -13.44 -3.57
C VAL A 6 9.80 -14.13 -2.27
N ASP A 7 11.11 -14.25 -2.05
CA ASP A 7 11.62 -14.71 -0.77
C ASP A 7 11.51 -13.57 0.26
N LEU A 8 10.54 -13.69 1.18
CA LEU A 8 10.31 -12.71 2.23
C LEU A 8 11.48 -12.57 3.22
N GLN A 9 12.36 -13.58 3.34
CA GLN A 9 13.54 -13.49 4.21
C GLN A 9 14.54 -12.46 3.68
N SER A 10 14.53 -12.21 2.37
CA SER A 10 15.38 -11.20 1.73
C SER A 10 14.79 -9.79 1.77
N ILE A 11 13.54 -9.61 2.25
CA ILE A 11 12.83 -8.35 2.32
C ILE A 11 12.94 -7.76 3.72
N ARG A 12 13.31 -6.50 3.82
CA ARG A 12 13.36 -5.76 5.08
C ARG A 12 12.29 -4.69 5.17
N LYS A 13 12.03 -3.99 4.05
CA LYS A 13 11.08 -2.87 4.02
C LYS A 13 10.13 -2.96 2.86
N VAL A 14 8.86 -2.81 3.18
CA VAL A 14 7.76 -2.86 2.21
C VAL A 14 6.99 -1.53 2.24
N LEU A 15 6.75 -0.96 1.06
CA LEU A 15 5.82 0.15 0.91
C LEU A 15 4.50 -0.36 0.33
N VAL A 16 3.42 -0.22 1.09
CA VAL A 16 2.06 -0.49 0.62
C VAL A 16 1.37 0.84 0.31
N THR A 17 0.91 1.01 -0.92
CA THR A 17 0.25 2.25 -1.33
C THR A 17 -1.22 2.00 -1.64
N LYS A 18 -2.13 2.78 -1.00
CA LYS A 18 -3.57 2.75 -1.23
C LYS A 18 -4.12 4.17 -1.33
N LEU A 19 -4.13 4.71 -2.53
CA LEU A 19 -4.55 6.10 -2.81
C LEU A 19 -6.04 6.14 -3.18
N ARG A 20 -6.91 5.96 -2.18
CA ARG A 20 -8.38 5.86 -2.30
C ARG A 20 -9.07 6.49 -1.10
N HIS A 21 -10.37 6.20 -0.91
CA HIS A 21 -11.18 6.69 0.21
C HIS A 21 -10.95 5.91 1.51
N HIS A 22 -11.47 6.42 2.62
CA HIS A 22 -11.29 5.86 3.97
C HIS A 22 -11.57 4.35 4.07
N GLY A 23 -12.74 3.91 3.56
CA GLY A 23 -13.11 2.50 3.56
C GLY A 23 -12.13 1.62 2.77
N ASP A 24 -11.66 2.09 1.61
CA ASP A 24 -10.68 1.37 0.80
C ASP A 24 -9.35 1.21 1.53
N VAL A 25 -8.91 2.23 2.27
CA VAL A 25 -7.66 2.23 3.05
C VAL A 25 -7.79 1.27 4.24
N LEU A 26 -8.91 1.31 4.96
CA LEU A 26 -9.17 0.35 6.04
C LEU A 26 -9.19 -1.10 5.53
N LEU A 27 -9.82 -1.34 4.36
CA LEU A 27 -9.86 -2.65 3.73
C LEU A 27 -8.49 -3.15 3.21
N ALA A 28 -7.44 -2.32 3.26
CA ALA A 28 -6.06 -2.72 3.00
C ALA A 28 -5.29 -3.13 4.28
N SER A 29 -5.84 -2.87 5.49
CA SER A 29 -5.18 -3.20 6.77
C SER A 29 -4.77 -4.68 6.89
N PRO A 30 -5.53 -5.69 6.38
CA PRO A 30 -5.11 -7.09 6.44
C PRO A 30 -3.80 -7.38 5.70
N VAL A 31 -3.45 -6.59 4.68
CA VAL A 31 -2.18 -6.77 3.96
C VAL A 31 -0.99 -6.61 4.91
N PHE A 32 -1.03 -5.62 5.79
CA PHE A 32 0.02 -5.39 6.80
C PHE A 32 0.06 -6.50 7.84
N SER A 33 -1.10 -6.93 8.33
CA SER A 33 -1.19 -8.01 9.32
C SER A 33 -0.65 -9.32 8.76
N VAL A 34 -0.99 -9.65 7.52
CA VAL A 34 -0.47 -10.85 6.84
C VAL A 34 1.04 -10.76 6.65
N LEU A 35 1.57 -9.64 6.17
CA LEU A 35 3.01 -9.43 6.03
C LEU A 35 3.73 -9.62 7.37
N LYS A 36 3.23 -8.98 8.44
CA LYS A 36 3.82 -9.06 9.77
C LYS A 36 3.81 -10.48 10.35
N ASN A 37 2.75 -11.25 10.09
CA ASN A 37 2.64 -12.63 10.55
C ASN A 37 3.56 -13.60 9.80
N HIS A 38 3.75 -13.40 8.48
CA HIS A 38 4.62 -14.26 7.66
C HIS A 38 6.09 -13.85 7.73
N ALA A 39 6.37 -12.59 8.00
CA ALA A 39 7.71 -12.04 8.08
C ALA A 39 7.77 -10.95 9.18
N PRO A 40 7.89 -11.36 10.47
CA PRO A 40 7.88 -10.43 11.62
C PRO A 40 9.00 -9.39 11.60
N HIS A 41 10.10 -9.67 10.91
CA HIS A 41 11.23 -8.76 10.72
C HIS A 41 10.99 -7.66 9.71
N VAL A 42 9.95 -7.78 8.86
CA VAL A 42 9.65 -6.81 7.82
C VAL A 42 8.98 -5.58 8.43
N GLU A 43 9.47 -4.40 8.04
CA GLU A 43 8.83 -3.12 8.31
C GLU A 43 7.88 -2.77 7.16
N GLY A 44 6.58 -2.71 7.44
CA GLY A 44 5.55 -2.31 6.48
C GLY A 44 5.19 -0.84 6.64
N ASP A 45 5.51 0.00 5.66
CA ASP A 45 5.10 1.40 5.62
C ASP A 45 3.88 1.57 4.71
N ALA A 46 2.99 2.50 5.08
CA ALA A 46 1.83 2.86 4.29
C ALA A 46 2.01 4.20 3.59
N LEU A 47 1.54 4.33 2.35
CA LEU A 47 1.38 5.61 1.67
C LEU A 47 -0.09 5.78 1.27
N VAL A 48 -0.73 6.78 1.86
CA VAL A 48 -2.16 7.08 1.72
C VAL A 48 -2.40 8.57 1.55
N TYR A 49 -3.64 8.99 1.32
CA TYR A 49 -3.98 10.41 1.42
C TYR A 49 -4.06 10.83 2.89
N ALA A 50 -3.72 12.10 3.18
CA ALA A 50 -3.67 12.64 4.54
C ALA A 50 -5.01 12.51 5.28
N ASP A 51 -6.11 12.78 4.58
CA ASP A 51 -7.47 12.63 5.10
C ASP A 51 -7.84 11.18 5.49
N THR A 52 -7.15 10.18 4.94
CA THR A 52 -7.41 8.76 5.19
C THR A 52 -6.40 8.09 6.14
N ALA A 53 -5.39 8.82 6.59
CA ALA A 53 -4.30 8.29 7.41
C ALA A 53 -4.76 7.66 8.73
N ALA A 54 -5.81 8.21 9.34
CA ALA A 54 -6.40 7.70 10.58
C ALA A 54 -6.85 6.23 10.48
N MET A 55 -7.12 5.73 9.26
CA MET A 55 -7.51 4.33 9.06
C MET A 55 -6.38 3.32 9.32
N LEU A 56 -5.13 3.76 9.33
CA LEU A 56 -3.95 2.91 9.49
C LEU A 56 -2.99 3.37 10.59
N SER A 57 -3.07 4.61 11.06
CA SER A 57 -2.09 5.20 11.98
C SER A 57 -1.96 4.46 13.32
N GLY A 58 -3.02 3.84 13.81
CA GLY A 58 -3.02 3.02 15.04
C GLY A 58 -2.75 1.53 14.81
N ASN A 59 -2.55 1.10 13.57
CA ASN A 59 -2.38 -0.32 13.26
C ASN A 59 -0.97 -0.79 13.67
N PRO A 60 -0.82 -1.76 14.60
CA PRO A 60 0.48 -2.21 15.11
C PRO A 60 1.35 -2.92 14.05
N ALA A 61 0.76 -3.35 12.94
CA ALA A 61 1.50 -3.93 11.82
C ALA A 61 2.04 -2.89 10.83
N VAL A 62 1.70 -1.60 11.00
CA VAL A 62 2.18 -0.49 10.18
C VAL A 62 3.31 0.22 10.92
N ALA A 63 4.50 0.26 10.32
CA ALA A 63 5.66 0.91 10.93
C ALA A 63 5.61 2.44 10.78
N LYS A 64 5.26 2.94 9.58
CA LYS A 64 5.09 4.37 9.31
C LYS A 64 3.96 4.61 8.33
N VAL A 65 3.25 5.74 8.52
CA VAL A 65 2.26 6.23 7.56
C VAL A 65 2.80 7.50 6.91
N PHE A 66 2.97 7.44 5.59
CA PHE A 66 3.30 8.59 4.75
C PHE A 66 2.02 9.12 4.12
N CYS A 67 1.91 10.44 4.05
CA CYS A 67 0.69 11.10 3.61
C CYS A 67 0.93 11.96 2.37
N ILE A 68 -0.02 11.91 1.44
CA ILE A 68 -0.16 12.86 0.34
C ILE A 68 -1.33 13.76 0.67
N ASP A 69 -1.09 15.05 0.81
CA ASP A 69 -2.17 16.00 1.01
C ASP A 69 -2.75 16.42 -0.36
N ARG A 70 -4.05 16.27 -0.52
CA ARG A 70 -4.77 16.70 -1.72
C ARG A 70 -4.78 18.23 -1.89
N ALA A 71 -4.63 18.96 -0.76
CA ALA A 71 -4.57 20.42 -0.77
C ALA A 71 -3.29 20.98 -1.42
N TRP A 72 -2.25 20.18 -1.63
CA TRP A 72 -1.04 20.62 -2.33
C TRP A 72 -1.33 21.20 -3.71
N LYS A 73 -2.32 20.68 -4.42
CA LYS A 73 -2.73 21.18 -5.74
C LYS A 73 -3.26 22.62 -5.71
N ALA A 74 -3.83 23.06 -4.58
CA ALA A 74 -4.37 24.41 -4.42
C ALA A 74 -3.29 25.45 -4.07
N GLN A 75 -2.09 25.02 -3.65
CA GLN A 75 -1.01 25.91 -3.20
C GLN A 75 -0.11 26.43 -4.33
N GLY A 76 -0.42 26.08 -5.57
CA GLY A 76 0.37 26.42 -6.75
C GLY A 76 1.42 25.36 -7.09
N TRP A 77 1.85 25.35 -8.36
CA TRP A 77 2.67 24.28 -8.93
C TRP A 77 4.08 24.16 -8.28
N LEU A 78 4.71 25.27 -7.87
CA LEU A 78 6.02 25.25 -7.21
C LEU A 78 5.94 24.63 -5.82
N ALA A 79 4.94 25.05 -5.02
CA ALA A 79 4.73 24.51 -3.69
C ALA A 79 4.39 23.00 -3.75
N GLN A 80 3.52 22.63 -4.69
CA GLN A 80 3.20 21.23 -4.92
C GLN A 80 4.45 20.42 -5.30
N ALA A 81 5.26 20.90 -6.25
CA ALA A 81 6.47 20.21 -6.69
C ALA A 81 7.46 20.02 -5.55
N ARG A 82 7.64 21.01 -4.67
CA ARG A 82 8.51 20.92 -3.50
C ARG A 82 8.01 19.85 -2.53
N GLN A 83 6.73 19.83 -2.21
CA GLN A 83 6.15 18.87 -1.26
C GLN A 83 6.19 17.43 -1.82
N GLU A 84 5.93 17.26 -3.13
CA GLU A 84 6.08 15.97 -3.82
C GLU A 84 7.55 15.50 -3.78
N TRP A 85 8.49 16.41 -3.97
CA TRP A 85 9.91 16.11 -3.91
C TRP A 85 10.34 15.72 -2.49
N ASP A 86 9.93 16.48 -1.48
CA ASP A 86 10.24 16.19 -0.08
C ASP A 86 9.67 14.81 0.35
N LEU A 87 8.44 14.51 -0.07
CA LEU A 87 7.85 13.19 0.15
C LEU A 87 8.66 12.08 -0.55
N LEU A 88 9.05 12.30 -1.82
CA LEU A 88 9.84 11.34 -2.56
C LEU A 88 11.19 11.08 -1.89
N GLN A 89 11.89 12.12 -1.41
CA GLN A 89 13.16 11.97 -0.69
C GLN A 89 13.00 11.17 0.61
N ARG A 90 11.94 11.43 1.36
CA ARG A 90 11.60 10.68 2.58
C ARG A 90 11.30 9.21 2.29
N LEU A 91 10.60 8.91 1.19
CA LEU A 91 10.34 7.53 0.75
C LEU A 91 11.63 6.86 0.27
N ARG A 92 12.48 7.56 -0.51
CA ARG A 92 13.77 7.03 -0.98
C ARG A 92 14.72 6.69 0.16
N SER A 93 14.77 7.52 1.21
CA SER A 93 15.63 7.28 2.37
C SER A 93 15.26 6.00 3.16
N ARG A 94 14.10 5.43 2.90
CA ARG A 94 13.67 4.16 3.50
C ARG A 94 14.28 2.94 2.82
N ASP A 95 14.68 3.03 1.56
CA ASP A 95 15.29 1.93 0.79
C ASP A 95 14.41 0.68 0.77
N TYR A 96 13.28 0.76 0.08
CA TYR A 96 12.31 -0.32 0.01
C TYR A 96 12.76 -1.45 -0.90
N ASP A 97 12.59 -2.69 -0.45
CA ASP A 97 12.82 -3.91 -1.22
C ASP A 97 11.58 -4.29 -2.05
N LEU A 98 10.39 -3.98 -1.53
CA LEU A 98 9.11 -4.35 -2.12
C LEU A 98 8.14 -3.16 -2.09
N LEU A 99 7.49 -2.91 -3.23
CA LEU A 99 6.35 -1.99 -3.37
C LEU A 99 5.09 -2.79 -3.72
N ILE A 100 4.02 -2.61 -2.95
CA ILE A 100 2.70 -3.15 -3.21
C ILE A 100 1.74 -2.00 -3.49
N HIS A 101 1.27 -1.89 -4.74
CA HIS A 101 0.35 -0.83 -5.16
C HIS A 101 -1.08 -1.37 -5.33
N LEU A 102 -1.98 -0.94 -4.45
CA LEU A 102 -3.36 -1.46 -4.33
C LEU A 102 -4.42 -0.57 -5.01
N SER A 103 -4.03 0.22 -6.00
CA SER A 103 -4.95 1.09 -6.75
C SER A 103 -4.49 1.27 -8.19
N GLU A 104 -5.39 1.69 -9.09
CA GLU A 104 -5.02 1.95 -10.49
C GLU A 104 -4.43 3.36 -10.73
N HIS A 105 -4.12 4.10 -9.66
CA HIS A 105 -3.67 5.48 -9.76
C HIS A 105 -2.29 5.58 -10.44
N PRO A 106 -2.09 6.48 -11.42
CA PRO A 106 -0.82 6.62 -12.15
C PRO A 106 0.40 6.86 -11.26
N ARG A 107 0.21 7.48 -10.09
CA ARG A 107 1.27 7.75 -9.11
C ARG A 107 1.99 6.47 -8.66
N GLY A 108 1.29 5.33 -8.60
CA GLY A 108 1.91 4.04 -8.26
C GLY A 108 3.01 3.63 -9.24
N ALA A 109 2.79 3.83 -10.53
CA ALA A 109 3.79 3.53 -11.56
C ALA A 109 5.00 4.47 -11.48
N TRP A 110 4.78 5.78 -11.20
CA TRP A 110 5.87 6.72 -10.97
C TRP A 110 6.68 6.36 -9.72
N LEU A 111 6.03 6.02 -8.61
CA LEU A 111 6.70 5.58 -7.39
C LEU A 111 7.50 4.30 -7.64
N ALA A 112 6.93 3.32 -8.35
CA ALA A 112 7.59 2.08 -8.68
C ALA A 112 8.91 2.31 -9.47
N ARG A 113 8.95 3.31 -10.34
CA ARG A 113 10.14 3.67 -11.12
C ARG A 113 11.12 4.55 -10.33
N LEU A 114 10.62 5.54 -9.59
CA LEU A 114 11.46 6.52 -8.90
C LEU A 114 12.11 5.94 -7.64
N LEU A 115 11.42 5.07 -6.92
CA LEU A 115 11.97 4.36 -5.76
C LEU A 115 12.81 3.14 -6.18
N GLY A 116 12.45 2.50 -7.30
CA GLY A 116 13.19 1.39 -7.89
C GLY A 116 13.33 0.14 -7.01
N PRO A 117 12.34 -0.25 -6.18
CA PRO A 117 12.48 -1.43 -5.36
C PRO A 117 12.63 -2.69 -6.24
N ARG A 118 13.32 -3.70 -5.72
CA ARG A 118 13.56 -4.94 -6.46
C ARG A 118 12.26 -5.60 -6.92
N TYR A 119 11.24 -5.59 -6.06
CA TYR A 119 9.93 -6.17 -6.34
C TYR A 119 8.83 -5.11 -6.35
N ARG A 120 7.99 -5.14 -7.36
CA ARG A 120 6.91 -4.17 -7.57
C ARG A 120 5.64 -4.89 -7.98
N VAL A 121 4.65 -4.88 -7.10
CA VAL A 121 3.41 -5.65 -7.25
C VAL A 121 2.22 -4.72 -7.47
N ALA A 122 1.36 -5.04 -8.42
CA ALA A 122 0.08 -4.37 -8.63
C ALA A 122 -0.94 -5.32 -9.28
N ALA A 123 -2.21 -4.90 -9.31
CA ALA A 123 -3.22 -5.59 -10.10
C ALA A 123 -3.08 -5.29 -11.60
N ASP A 124 -3.41 -6.25 -12.44
CA ASP A 124 -3.47 -6.07 -13.90
C ASP A 124 -4.78 -5.37 -14.29
N TYR A 125 -4.81 -4.05 -14.14
CA TYR A 125 -5.98 -3.25 -14.50
C TYR A 125 -6.15 -3.18 -16.03
N PRO A 126 -7.34 -3.50 -16.59
CA PRO A 126 -7.51 -3.55 -18.05
C PRO A 126 -7.44 -2.17 -18.73
N ARG A 127 -7.73 -1.09 -17.99
CA ARG A 127 -7.80 0.28 -18.54
C ARG A 127 -6.51 1.06 -18.45
N VAL A 128 -5.46 0.52 -17.81
CA VAL A 128 -4.18 1.23 -17.69
C VAL A 128 -3.28 1.02 -18.91
N ARG A 129 -2.47 2.04 -19.21
CA ARG A 129 -1.55 2.02 -20.34
C ARG A 129 -0.40 1.02 -20.14
N GLY A 130 0.20 0.54 -21.22
CA GLY A 130 1.31 -0.41 -21.18
C GLY A 130 2.49 0.05 -20.34
N TRP A 131 2.85 1.35 -20.39
CA TRP A 131 3.94 1.90 -19.57
C TRP A 131 3.69 1.76 -18.06
N TRP A 132 2.41 1.84 -17.63
CA TRP A 132 2.04 1.63 -16.23
C TRP A 132 2.29 0.18 -15.83
N LYS A 133 1.82 -0.78 -16.63
CA LYS A 133 2.03 -2.22 -16.38
C LYS A 133 3.52 -2.57 -16.38
N ALA A 134 4.30 -2.02 -17.32
CA ALA A 134 5.74 -2.21 -17.40
C ALA A 134 6.53 -1.63 -16.21
N SER A 135 5.89 -0.86 -15.34
CA SER A 135 6.51 -0.35 -14.10
C SER A 135 6.51 -1.37 -12.97
N PHE A 136 5.74 -2.47 -13.10
CA PHE A 136 5.61 -3.50 -12.08
C PHE A 136 6.23 -4.81 -12.54
N SER A 137 6.93 -5.49 -11.63
CA SER A 137 7.56 -6.79 -11.90
C SER A 137 6.56 -7.94 -11.75
N HIS A 138 5.53 -7.75 -10.92
CA HIS A 138 4.53 -8.76 -10.60
C HIS A 138 3.12 -8.17 -10.75
N LEU A 139 2.37 -8.66 -11.73
CA LEU A 139 0.97 -8.30 -11.90
C LEU A 139 0.08 -9.47 -11.49
N HIS A 140 -0.96 -9.22 -10.71
CA HIS A 140 -1.98 -10.23 -10.41
C HIS A 140 -3.27 -9.94 -11.17
N PRO A 141 -3.99 -10.97 -11.66
CA PRO A 141 -5.21 -10.78 -12.41
C PRO A 141 -6.33 -10.26 -11.51
N LEU A 142 -7.18 -9.41 -12.08
CA LEU A 142 -8.46 -9.05 -11.46
C LEU A 142 -9.55 -10.05 -11.85
N PRO A 143 -10.46 -10.41 -10.93
CA PRO A 143 -11.57 -11.32 -11.25
C PRO A 143 -12.49 -10.69 -12.30
N ARG A 144 -12.86 -11.48 -13.31
CA ARG A 144 -13.71 -11.01 -14.42
C ARG A 144 -15.12 -10.61 -14.00
N ASN A 145 -15.61 -11.14 -12.89
CA ASN A 145 -17.03 -11.02 -12.47
C ASN A 145 -17.29 -9.89 -11.48
N GLY A 146 -16.29 -9.12 -11.05
CA GLY A 146 -16.46 -7.98 -10.13
C GLY A 146 -17.01 -8.31 -8.71
N ARG A 147 -17.22 -9.60 -8.39
CA ARG A 147 -17.90 -10.05 -7.16
C ARG A 147 -16.98 -10.37 -5.98
N ARG A 148 -15.68 -10.14 -6.13
CA ARG A 148 -14.73 -10.44 -5.05
C ARG A 148 -14.64 -9.29 -4.06
N HIS A 149 -14.67 -9.60 -2.77
CA HIS A 149 -14.54 -8.59 -1.71
C HIS A 149 -13.21 -7.84 -1.81
N VAL A 150 -13.20 -6.53 -1.54
CA VAL A 150 -12.02 -5.66 -1.69
C VAL A 150 -10.83 -6.12 -0.85
N VAL A 151 -11.05 -6.67 0.35
CA VAL A 151 -10.01 -7.31 1.17
C VAL A 151 -9.29 -8.41 0.39
N GLU A 152 -10.06 -9.29 -0.27
CA GLU A 152 -9.49 -10.39 -1.05
C GLU A 152 -8.70 -9.89 -2.26
N LEU A 153 -9.18 -8.81 -2.92
CA LEU A 153 -8.46 -8.17 -4.02
C LEU A 153 -7.13 -7.56 -3.54
N ASN A 154 -7.11 -6.95 -2.36
CA ASN A 154 -5.88 -6.43 -1.78
C ASN A 154 -4.91 -7.58 -1.41
N LEU A 155 -5.42 -8.68 -0.86
CA LEU A 155 -4.62 -9.86 -0.50
C LEU A 155 -4.11 -10.64 -1.71
N ASP A 156 -4.71 -10.49 -2.89
CA ASP A 156 -4.21 -11.10 -4.13
C ASP A 156 -2.81 -10.57 -4.51
N ALA A 157 -2.47 -9.37 -4.11
CA ALA A 157 -1.11 -8.84 -4.27
C ALA A 157 -0.08 -9.69 -3.50
N LEU A 158 -0.44 -10.16 -2.30
CA LEU A 158 0.41 -11.05 -1.49
C LEU A 158 0.45 -12.47 -2.07
N ARG A 159 -0.69 -12.99 -2.50
CA ARG A 159 -0.76 -14.31 -3.18
C ARG A 159 0.12 -14.34 -4.43
N ARG A 160 0.17 -13.22 -5.17
CA ARG A 160 1.00 -13.09 -6.37
C ARG A 160 2.49 -13.28 -6.09
N ILE A 161 2.95 -12.95 -4.91
CA ILE A 161 4.35 -13.10 -4.50
C ILE A 161 4.60 -14.38 -3.67
N GLY A 162 3.60 -15.25 -3.54
CA GLY A 162 3.74 -16.55 -2.88
C GLY A 162 3.29 -16.59 -1.41
N VAL A 163 2.76 -15.49 -0.88
CA VAL A 163 2.22 -15.43 0.50
C VAL A 163 0.75 -15.81 0.49
N GLN A 164 0.38 -16.83 1.25
CA GLN A 164 -0.99 -17.33 1.35
C GLN A 164 -1.64 -16.84 2.65
N PRO A 165 -2.58 -15.88 2.60
CA PRO A 165 -3.26 -15.42 3.81
C PRO A 165 -4.17 -16.51 4.38
N GLY A 166 -4.04 -16.78 5.68
CA GLY A 166 -4.98 -17.63 6.41
C GLY A 166 -6.34 -16.93 6.61
N GLU A 167 -7.38 -17.70 6.95
CA GLU A 167 -8.74 -17.15 7.16
C GLU A 167 -8.80 -16.11 8.28
N GLN A 168 -8.12 -16.36 9.39
CA GLN A 168 -8.07 -15.45 10.55
C GLN A 168 -7.34 -14.14 10.24
N GLN A 169 -6.48 -14.11 9.22
CA GLN A 169 -5.67 -12.95 8.83
C GLN A 169 -6.42 -11.96 7.93
N ARG A 170 -7.68 -12.25 7.59
CA ARG A 170 -8.54 -11.38 6.76
C ARG A 170 -9.28 -10.31 7.58
N LYS A 171 -9.14 -10.34 8.90
CA LYS A 171 -9.80 -9.39 9.79
C LYS A 171 -9.21 -7.99 9.62
N LEU A 172 -10.10 -7.00 9.63
CA LEU A 172 -9.71 -5.61 9.62
C LEU A 172 -9.05 -5.25 10.96
N CYS A 173 -8.02 -4.45 10.90
CA CYS A 173 -7.39 -3.86 12.08
C CYS A 173 -7.61 -2.35 12.01
N PHE A 174 -8.47 -1.84 12.89
CA PHE A 174 -8.70 -0.42 13.10
C PHE A 174 -8.50 -0.12 14.58
N VAL A 175 -7.63 0.81 14.87
CA VAL A 175 -7.41 1.33 16.21
C VAL A 175 -7.78 2.81 16.17
N PRO A 176 -8.86 3.23 16.85
CA PRO A 176 -9.21 4.64 16.91
C PRO A 176 -8.09 5.42 17.58
N GLY A 177 -7.84 6.65 17.14
CA GLY A 177 -6.91 7.53 17.82
C GLY A 177 -7.46 8.04 19.15
N ASP A 178 -6.59 8.42 20.08
CA ASP A 178 -6.96 8.89 21.43
C ASP A 178 -7.98 10.04 21.45
N GLU A 179 -8.01 10.89 20.43
CA GLU A 179 -9.02 11.95 20.27
C GLU A 179 -10.41 11.39 20.02
N ALA A 180 -10.54 10.39 19.14
CA ALA A 180 -11.82 9.76 18.83
C ALA A 180 -12.37 8.99 20.03
N GLU A 181 -11.52 8.34 20.83
CA GLU A 181 -11.93 7.66 22.06
C GLU A 181 -12.44 8.64 23.13
N ARG A 182 -11.86 9.83 23.22
CA ARG A 182 -12.29 10.88 24.16
C ARG A 182 -13.63 11.51 23.76
N GLU A 183 -13.95 11.60 22.48
CA GLU A 183 -15.24 12.13 22.01
C GLU A 183 -16.39 11.16 22.24
N VAL A 184 -16.17 9.85 22.08
CA VAL A 184 -17.19 8.81 22.27
C VAL A 184 -17.45 8.53 23.77
N GLY A 185 -16.47 8.79 24.63
CA GLY A 185 -16.58 8.59 26.09
C GLY A 185 -17.22 9.75 26.85
N ARG A 186 -17.77 10.77 26.17
CA ARG A 186 -18.57 11.87 26.72
C ARG A 186 -20.04 11.69 26.37
#